data_74be1031f3b46efa05a67798a3b9b9b1
#
_entry.id   74be1031f3b46efa05a67798a3b9b9b1
#
_cell.length_a   1.000
_cell.length_b   1.000
_cell.length_c   1.000
_cell.angle_alpha   90.00
_cell.angle_beta   90.00
_cell.angle_gamma   90.00
#
_symmetry.space_group_name_H-M   'P 1'
#
loop_
_entity.id
_entity.type
_entity.pdbx_description
1 polymer ?
#
loop_
_entity_poly.entity_id
_entity_poly.type
_entity_poly.pdbx_seq_one_letter_code
_entity_poly.pdbx_strand_id
1 'polypeptide(L)'
;DGYTDGSLLSLAHALEAKSEHPLAKAVLKRAEENQMEPEAVTDFKALPGNGLSAVRTRDHHVLTGGSLSFISSRTPISQNMKKQAEALAEEGKTPLLFTENDRPAGIIAVADTIKEDSPQAIKELKNMGIHVVMLTGDNERTARAIGRQAGVDEVIAGVLPEGKESVIRTLKKKGKTCMVGDGINDAPALTRADMGIAIGAGTDIAI
;
A
#
# COMPACT_ATOMS: atom_id res chain seq x y z
N ASP A 1 0.32 -0.97 -25.72
CA ASP A 1 0.85 -1.81 -26.80
C ASP A 1 2.33 -1.49 -27.05
N GLY A 2 3.28 -2.26 -26.52
CA GLY A 2 4.71 -2.08 -26.69
C GLY A 2 5.58 -2.39 -25.48
N TYR A 3 5.01 -2.41 -24.28
CA TYR A 3 5.73 -2.82 -23.06
C TYR A 3 5.46 -4.30 -22.75
N THR A 4 6.54 -5.02 -22.47
CA THR A 4 6.47 -6.35 -21.85
C THR A 4 6.48 -6.20 -20.34
N ASP A 5 6.10 -7.24 -19.60
CA ASP A 5 6.17 -7.23 -18.13
C ASP A 5 7.57 -6.90 -17.62
N GLY A 6 8.61 -7.39 -18.29
CA GLY A 6 9.99 -7.10 -17.96
C GLY A 6 10.37 -5.63 -18.17
N SER A 7 9.97 -5.01 -19.30
CA SER A 7 10.27 -3.60 -19.57
C SER A 7 9.51 -2.65 -18.65
N LEU A 8 8.27 -2.99 -18.29
CA LEU A 8 7.48 -2.24 -17.33
C LEU A 8 8.09 -2.32 -15.92
N LEU A 9 8.51 -3.52 -15.51
CA LEU A 9 9.17 -3.71 -14.23
C LEU A 9 10.51 -2.98 -14.14
N SER A 10 11.30 -2.95 -15.25
CA SER A 10 12.55 -2.18 -15.32
C SER A 10 12.31 -0.68 -15.14
N LEU A 11 11.29 -0.14 -15.80
CA LEU A 11 10.90 1.26 -15.67
C LEU A 11 10.50 1.59 -14.22
N ALA A 12 9.66 0.75 -13.63
CA ALA A 12 9.21 0.91 -12.24
C ALA A 12 10.39 0.78 -11.25
N HIS A 13 11.29 -0.19 -11.47
CA HIS A 13 12.50 -0.37 -10.67
C HIS A 13 13.38 0.88 -10.68
N ALA A 14 13.62 1.48 -11.85
CA ALA A 14 14.40 2.70 -11.97
C ALA A 14 13.83 3.88 -11.16
N LEU A 15 12.50 4.03 -11.11
CA LEU A 15 11.83 5.05 -10.32
C LEU A 15 11.83 4.73 -8.84
N GLU A 16 11.43 3.51 -8.46
CA GLU A 16 11.22 3.12 -7.07
C GLU A 16 12.52 2.89 -6.31
N ALA A 17 13.66 2.65 -7.00
CA ALA A 17 14.97 2.49 -6.37
C ALA A 17 15.41 3.70 -5.53
N LYS A 18 14.84 4.87 -5.77
CA LYS A 18 15.09 6.10 -4.99
C LYS A 18 13.90 6.51 -4.10
N SER A 19 12.88 5.69 -4.03
CA SER A 19 11.65 5.95 -3.27
C SER A 19 11.75 5.36 -1.86
N GLU A 20 11.35 6.13 -0.87
CA GLU A 20 11.21 5.65 0.53
C GLU A 20 9.79 5.13 0.82
N HIS A 21 8.92 5.10 -0.20
CA HIS A 21 7.53 4.67 0.00
C HIS A 21 7.44 3.17 0.28
N PRO A 22 6.58 2.71 1.21
CA PRO A 22 6.44 1.28 1.53
C PRO A 22 6.15 0.40 0.31
N LEU A 23 5.36 0.89 -0.66
CA LEU A 23 5.03 0.17 -1.90
C LEU A 23 6.25 -0.05 -2.81
N ALA A 24 7.27 0.83 -2.72
CA ALA A 24 8.52 0.67 -3.47
C ALA A 24 9.19 -0.66 -3.16
N LYS A 25 9.19 -1.07 -1.88
CA LYS A 25 9.81 -2.34 -1.45
C LYS A 25 9.30 -3.55 -2.20
N ALA A 26 8.01 -3.60 -2.52
CA ALA A 26 7.40 -4.70 -3.26
C ALA A 26 7.89 -4.72 -4.72
N VAL A 27 8.00 -3.54 -5.37
CA VAL A 27 8.52 -3.40 -6.73
C VAL A 27 9.99 -3.80 -6.77
N LEU A 28 10.81 -3.30 -5.83
CA LEU A 28 12.24 -3.60 -5.73
C LEU A 28 12.47 -5.10 -5.51
N LYS A 29 11.77 -5.71 -4.57
CA LYS A 29 11.82 -7.16 -4.32
C LYS A 29 11.51 -7.96 -5.59
N ARG A 30 10.46 -7.58 -6.32
CA ARG A 30 10.09 -8.25 -7.57
C ARG A 30 11.15 -8.11 -8.66
N ALA A 31 11.80 -6.95 -8.73
CA ALA A 31 12.92 -6.71 -9.65
C ALA A 31 14.15 -7.56 -9.27
N GLU A 32 14.49 -7.64 -8.00
CA GLU A 32 15.57 -8.50 -7.47
C GLU A 32 15.32 -9.98 -7.78
N GLU A 33 14.10 -10.48 -7.56
CA GLU A 33 13.71 -11.86 -7.90
C GLU A 33 13.91 -12.17 -9.40
N ASN A 34 13.77 -11.16 -10.25
CA ASN A 34 14.02 -11.26 -11.69
C ASN A 34 15.48 -10.89 -12.08
N GLN A 35 16.38 -10.72 -11.11
CA GLN A 35 17.80 -10.39 -11.30
C GLN A 35 17.99 -9.13 -12.16
N MET A 36 17.13 -8.13 -11.96
CA MET A 36 17.16 -6.86 -12.71
C MET A 36 18.00 -5.82 -11.95
N GLU A 37 18.91 -5.19 -12.66
CA GLU A 37 19.63 -4.02 -12.15
C GLU A 37 18.83 -2.75 -12.43
N PRO A 38 18.81 -1.77 -11.49
CA PRO A 38 18.09 -0.52 -11.70
C PRO A 38 18.77 0.32 -12.78
N GLU A 39 18.00 0.81 -13.75
CA GLU A 39 18.51 1.77 -14.72
C GLU A 39 18.83 3.11 -14.04
N ALA A 40 19.93 3.74 -14.44
CA ALA A 40 20.34 5.02 -13.88
C ALA A 40 19.34 6.13 -14.25
N VAL A 41 18.94 6.92 -13.24
CA VAL A 41 18.05 8.07 -13.41
C VAL A 41 18.61 9.32 -12.74
N THR A 42 18.31 10.48 -13.33
CA THR A 42 18.57 11.82 -12.81
C THR A 42 17.26 12.55 -12.54
N ASP A 43 17.33 13.73 -11.94
CA ASP A 43 16.19 14.61 -11.68
C ASP A 43 15.01 13.91 -10.96
N PHE A 44 15.33 12.97 -10.08
CA PHE A 44 14.32 12.28 -9.29
C PHE A 44 13.55 13.24 -8.41
N LYS A 45 12.23 13.15 -8.46
CA LYS A 45 11.30 13.94 -7.65
C LYS A 45 10.22 13.04 -7.09
N ALA A 46 10.18 12.95 -5.77
CA ALA A 46 9.01 12.41 -5.07
C ALA A 46 7.98 13.53 -4.93
N LEU A 47 6.77 13.27 -5.41
CA LEU A 47 5.65 14.22 -5.36
C LEU A 47 4.67 13.71 -4.28
N PRO A 48 4.69 14.27 -3.06
CA PRO A 48 3.89 13.77 -1.94
C PRO A 48 2.41 13.62 -2.31
N GLY A 49 1.86 12.44 -2.06
CA GLY A 49 0.48 12.08 -2.41
C GLY A 49 0.19 11.90 -3.90
N ASN A 50 1.13 12.20 -4.77
CA ASN A 50 0.90 12.22 -6.21
C ASN A 50 1.72 11.18 -7.00
N GLY A 51 2.94 10.86 -6.57
CA GLY A 51 3.77 9.85 -7.24
C GLY A 51 5.23 10.27 -7.40
N LEU A 52 5.90 9.65 -8.37
CA LEU A 52 7.33 9.79 -8.65
C LEU A 52 7.57 10.26 -10.07
N SER A 53 8.65 11.01 -10.28
CA SER A 53 9.16 11.36 -11.60
C SER A 53 10.68 11.35 -11.62
N ALA A 54 11.29 10.91 -12.73
CA ALA A 54 12.73 10.96 -12.96
C ALA A 54 13.03 11.00 -14.45
N VAL A 55 14.28 11.32 -14.81
CA VAL A 55 14.77 11.26 -16.18
C VAL A 55 15.73 10.08 -16.31
N ARG A 56 15.47 9.16 -17.22
CA ARG A 56 16.33 8.00 -17.48
C ARG A 56 17.61 8.47 -18.22
N THR A 57 18.77 8.11 -17.69
CA THR A 57 20.05 8.67 -18.14
C THR A 57 20.42 8.27 -19.56
N ARG A 58 20.08 7.03 -20.00
CA ARG A 58 20.55 6.48 -21.29
C ARG A 58 19.92 7.16 -22.53
N ASP A 59 18.69 7.65 -22.40
CA ASP A 59 17.91 8.19 -23.53
C ASP A 59 17.15 9.47 -23.20
N HIS A 60 17.33 10.00 -21.99
CA HIS A 60 16.68 11.21 -21.47
C HIS A 60 15.15 11.15 -21.45
N HIS A 61 14.55 9.95 -21.43
CA HIS A 61 13.13 9.81 -21.32
C HIS A 61 12.65 10.15 -19.90
N VAL A 62 11.54 10.87 -19.82
CA VAL A 62 10.87 11.19 -18.56
C VAL A 62 10.03 10.00 -18.15
N LEU A 63 10.36 9.42 -17.00
CA LEU A 63 9.62 8.34 -16.37
C LEU A 63 8.73 8.94 -15.28
N THR A 64 7.48 8.50 -15.22
CA THR A 64 6.56 8.92 -14.15
C THR A 64 5.78 7.71 -13.64
N GLY A 65 5.59 7.63 -12.34
CA GLY A 65 4.82 6.57 -11.69
C GLY A 65 3.92 7.15 -10.60
N GLY A 66 2.75 6.56 -10.39
CA GLY A 66 1.85 7.02 -9.33
C GLY A 66 0.45 6.43 -9.38
N SER A 67 -0.46 7.00 -8.60
CA SER A 67 -1.85 6.57 -8.54
C SER A 67 -2.60 6.81 -9.86
N LEU A 68 -3.72 6.10 -10.07
CA LEU A 68 -4.57 6.31 -11.24
C LEU A 68 -5.02 7.77 -11.36
N SER A 69 -5.40 8.41 -10.26
CA SER A 69 -5.85 9.81 -10.25
C SER A 69 -4.73 10.76 -10.67
N PHE A 70 -3.51 10.56 -10.14
CA PHE A 70 -2.35 11.38 -10.48
C PHE A 70 -1.96 11.25 -11.95
N ILE A 71 -1.82 10.04 -12.46
CA ILE A 71 -1.46 9.82 -13.86
C ILE A 71 -2.54 10.32 -14.81
N SER A 72 -3.84 10.09 -14.50
CA SER A 72 -4.96 10.54 -15.33
C SER A 72 -5.09 12.07 -15.42
N SER A 73 -4.57 12.81 -14.44
CA SER A 73 -4.56 14.28 -14.48
C SER A 73 -3.49 14.85 -15.43
N ARG A 74 -2.53 14.03 -15.84
CA ARG A 74 -1.37 14.43 -16.67
C ARG A 74 -1.40 13.83 -18.06
N THR A 75 -1.88 12.59 -18.16
CA THR A 75 -1.78 11.78 -19.38
C THR A 75 -3.14 11.14 -19.66
N PRO A 76 -3.62 11.18 -20.91
CA PRO A 76 -4.84 10.46 -21.30
C PRO A 76 -4.66 8.95 -21.09
N ILE A 77 -5.52 8.38 -20.24
CA ILE A 77 -5.53 6.94 -19.94
C ILE A 77 -6.73 6.30 -20.62
N SER A 78 -6.53 5.19 -21.32
CA SER A 78 -7.59 4.46 -21.98
C SER A 78 -8.65 3.95 -20.99
N GLN A 79 -9.90 3.85 -21.43
CA GLN A 79 -10.98 3.29 -20.60
C GLN A 79 -10.69 1.86 -20.15
N ASN A 80 -10.01 1.06 -20.99
CA ASN A 80 -9.62 -0.29 -20.62
C ASN A 80 -8.62 -0.30 -19.46
N MET A 81 -7.60 0.55 -19.52
CA MET A 81 -6.59 0.65 -18.44
C MET A 81 -7.21 1.15 -17.13
N LYS A 82 -8.18 2.10 -17.19
CA LYS A 82 -8.94 2.52 -16.01
C LYS A 82 -9.71 1.38 -15.38
N LYS A 83 -10.45 0.61 -16.18
CA LYS A 83 -11.19 -0.56 -15.71
C LYS A 83 -10.28 -1.64 -15.11
N GLN A 84 -9.11 -1.86 -15.71
CA GLN A 84 -8.13 -2.80 -15.17
C GLN A 84 -7.59 -2.32 -13.80
N ALA A 85 -7.23 -1.05 -13.66
CA ALA A 85 -6.79 -0.49 -12.38
C ALA A 85 -7.90 -0.58 -11.32
N GLU A 86 -9.15 -0.29 -11.68
CA GLU A 86 -10.30 -0.42 -10.79
C GLU A 86 -10.55 -1.86 -10.36
N ALA A 87 -10.49 -2.82 -11.29
CA ALA A 87 -10.64 -4.24 -10.98
C ALA A 87 -9.54 -4.74 -10.02
N LEU A 88 -8.28 -4.35 -10.26
CA LEU A 88 -7.17 -4.68 -9.37
C LEU A 88 -7.37 -4.08 -7.96
N ALA A 89 -7.90 -2.87 -7.87
CA ALA A 89 -8.24 -2.27 -6.58
C ALA A 89 -9.40 -2.99 -5.87
N GLU A 90 -10.37 -3.51 -6.63
CA GLU A 90 -11.47 -4.33 -6.09
C GLU A 90 -10.99 -5.68 -5.53
N GLU A 91 -9.88 -6.20 -6.06
CA GLU A 91 -9.18 -7.37 -5.53
C GLU A 91 -8.33 -7.08 -4.28
N GLY A 92 -8.30 -5.84 -3.80
CA GLY A 92 -7.50 -5.44 -2.64
C GLY A 92 -6.05 -5.07 -2.96
N LYS A 93 -5.72 -4.91 -4.24
CA LYS A 93 -4.39 -4.50 -4.68
C LYS A 93 -4.31 -2.98 -4.85
N THR A 94 -3.11 -2.42 -4.74
CA THR A 94 -2.86 -1.02 -5.03
C THR A 94 -2.28 -0.89 -6.44
N PRO A 95 -3.06 -0.42 -7.44
CA PRO A 95 -2.56 -0.24 -8.79
C PRO A 95 -1.69 1.02 -8.89
N LEU A 96 -0.45 0.85 -9.31
CA LEU A 96 0.48 1.91 -9.67
C LEU A 96 0.58 1.97 -11.19
N LEU A 97 0.32 3.14 -11.76
CA LEU A 97 0.44 3.39 -13.19
C LEU A 97 1.80 4.02 -13.48
N PHE A 98 2.38 3.59 -14.58
CA PHE A 98 3.67 4.09 -15.06
C PHE A 98 3.56 4.65 -16.46
N THR A 99 4.29 5.73 -16.73
CA THR A 99 4.36 6.40 -18.04
C THR A 99 5.81 6.65 -18.43
N GLU A 100 6.06 6.71 -19.73
CA GLU A 100 7.32 7.12 -20.33
C GLU A 100 7.03 8.20 -21.38
N ASN A 101 7.64 9.39 -21.22
CA ASN A 101 7.37 10.58 -22.04
C ASN A 101 5.85 10.85 -22.20
N ASP A 102 5.13 10.86 -21.07
CA ASP A 102 3.68 11.05 -21.00
C ASP A 102 2.85 10.03 -21.80
N ARG A 103 3.44 8.87 -22.14
CA ARG A 103 2.70 7.75 -22.75
C ARG A 103 2.52 6.64 -21.71
N PRO A 104 1.31 6.10 -21.54
CA PRO A 104 1.06 5.02 -20.62
C PRO A 104 1.92 3.79 -20.96
N ALA A 105 2.72 3.32 -20.02
CA ALA A 105 3.53 2.11 -20.12
C ALA A 105 2.79 0.89 -19.61
N GLY A 106 2.13 1.01 -18.45
CA GLY A 106 1.38 -0.10 -17.87
C GLY A 106 0.97 0.13 -16.42
N ILE A 107 0.45 -0.94 -15.82
CA ILE A 107 0.02 -0.99 -14.43
C ILE A 107 0.80 -2.08 -13.72
N ILE A 108 1.36 -1.76 -12.56
CA ILE A 108 1.87 -2.73 -11.59
C ILE A 108 0.95 -2.68 -10.38
N ALA A 109 0.36 -3.81 -10.02
CA ALA A 109 -0.48 -3.93 -8.85
C ALA A 109 0.35 -4.46 -7.68
N VAL A 110 0.49 -3.66 -6.65
CA VAL A 110 1.11 -4.05 -5.39
C VAL A 110 0.03 -4.51 -4.44
N ALA A 111 0.20 -5.68 -3.84
CA ALA A 111 -0.68 -6.19 -2.81
C ALA A 111 0.11 -6.42 -1.53
N ASP A 112 -0.42 -5.94 -0.41
CA ASP A 112 -0.01 -6.45 0.88
C ASP A 112 -0.58 -7.88 1.00
N THR A 113 0.30 -8.84 1.15
CA THR A 113 -0.10 -10.22 1.39
C THR A 113 -0.47 -10.35 2.86
N ILE A 114 -1.72 -10.74 3.12
CA ILE A 114 -2.11 -11.19 4.46
C ILE A 114 -1.20 -12.39 4.81
N LYS A 115 -0.64 -12.38 6.01
CA LYS A 115 0.13 -13.53 6.49
C LYS A 115 -0.77 -14.77 6.49
N GLU A 116 -0.22 -15.92 6.11
CA GLU A 116 -0.98 -17.17 5.95
C GLU A 116 -1.73 -17.59 7.22
N ASP A 117 -1.18 -17.28 8.38
CA ASP A 117 -1.76 -17.58 9.70
C ASP A 117 -2.83 -16.59 10.17
N SER A 118 -2.90 -15.37 9.56
CA SER A 118 -3.81 -14.32 10.03
C SER A 118 -5.30 -14.70 9.97
N PRO A 119 -5.82 -15.33 8.90
CA PRO A 119 -7.23 -15.73 8.87
C PRO A 119 -7.56 -16.75 9.95
N GLN A 120 -6.63 -17.66 10.26
CA GLN A 120 -6.83 -18.66 11.30
C GLN A 120 -6.84 -17.99 12.70
N ALA A 121 -5.88 -17.10 12.97
CA ALA A 121 -5.82 -16.36 14.22
C ALA A 121 -7.08 -15.51 14.46
N ILE A 122 -7.56 -14.82 13.41
CA ILE A 122 -8.82 -14.04 13.47
C ILE A 122 -10.01 -14.95 13.78
N LYS A 123 -10.09 -16.10 13.12
CA LYS A 123 -11.15 -17.08 13.40
C LYS A 123 -11.14 -17.57 14.86
N GLU A 124 -9.95 -17.81 15.41
CA GLU A 124 -9.80 -18.22 16.81
C GLU A 124 -10.27 -17.13 17.77
N LEU A 125 -9.88 -15.86 17.54
CA LEU A 125 -10.38 -14.73 18.32
C LEU A 125 -11.90 -14.62 18.29
N LYS A 126 -12.52 -14.78 17.12
CA LYS A 126 -13.97 -14.76 16.93
C LYS A 126 -14.66 -15.91 17.67
N ASN A 127 -14.06 -17.10 17.66
CA ASN A 127 -14.58 -18.26 18.43
C ASN A 127 -14.53 -18.04 19.94
N MET A 128 -13.62 -17.16 20.41
CA MET A 128 -13.55 -16.71 21.82
C MET A 128 -14.58 -15.61 22.15
N GLY A 129 -15.43 -15.22 21.19
CA GLY A 129 -16.43 -14.16 21.34
C GLY A 129 -15.87 -12.75 21.20
N ILE A 130 -14.67 -12.60 20.64
CA ILE A 130 -14.03 -11.29 20.41
C ILE A 130 -14.49 -10.75 19.06
N HIS A 131 -15.01 -9.52 19.05
CA HIS A 131 -15.34 -8.78 17.83
C HIS A 131 -14.05 -8.20 17.23
N VAL A 132 -13.68 -8.63 16.03
CA VAL A 132 -12.41 -8.26 15.39
C VAL A 132 -12.63 -7.15 14.39
N VAL A 133 -11.96 -6.01 14.62
CA VAL A 133 -12.04 -4.80 13.78
C VAL A 133 -10.70 -4.55 13.11
N MET A 134 -10.69 -4.39 11.80
CA MET A 134 -9.52 -3.91 11.07
C MET A 134 -9.57 -2.39 10.93
N LEU A 135 -8.53 -1.72 11.40
CA LEU A 135 -8.37 -0.26 11.36
C LEU A 135 -7.19 0.11 10.48
N THR A 136 -7.43 0.79 9.36
CA THR A 136 -6.39 1.10 8.37
C THR A 136 -6.52 2.50 7.78
N GLY A 137 -5.39 3.05 7.32
CA GLY A 137 -5.33 4.28 6.51
C GLY A 137 -5.62 4.06 5.02
N ASP A 138 -5.71 2.81 4.56
CA ASP A 138 -5.98 2.49 3.18
C ASP A 138 -7.37 2.97 2.73
N ASN A 139 -7.55 3.10 1.41
CA ASN A 139 -8.86 3.40 0.86
C ASN A 139 -9.88 2.28 1.18
N GLU A 140 -11.14 2.65 1.26
CA GLU A 140 -12.21 1.76 1.72
C GLU A 140 -12.36 0.49 0.87
N ARG A 141 -12.11 0.59 -0.45
CA ARG A 141 -12.23 -0.53 -1.39
C ARG A 141 -11.17 -1.61 -1.11
N THR A 142 -9.92 -1.20 -1.01
CA THR A 142 -8.78 -2.09 -0.66
C THR A 142 -8.96 -2.68 0.73
N ALA A 143 -9.28 -1.85 1.72
CA ALA A 143 -9.49 -2.28 3.10
C ALA A 143 -10.59 -3.33 3.23
N ARG A 144 -11.73 -3.14 2.55
CA ARG A 144 -12.83 -4.12 2.55
C ARG A 144 -12.45 -5.44 1.90
N ALA A 145 -11.65 -5.42 0.81
CA ALA A 145 -11.18 -6.64 0.18
C ALA A 145 -10.25 -7.44 1.09
N ILE A 146 -9.28 -6.76 1.72
CA ILE A 146 -8.36 -7.37 2.70
C ILE A 146 -9.13 -7.88 3.92
N GLY A 147 -10.06 -7.09 4.46
CA GLY A 147 -10.88 -7.49 5.61
C GLY A 147 -11.73 -8.75 5.36
N ARG A 148 -12.29 -8.89 4.14
CA ARG A 148 -12.99 -10.12 3.74
C ARG A 148 -12.05 -11.33 3.69
N GLN A 149 -10.85 -11.17 3.12
CA GLN A 149 -9.85 -12.24 3.05
C GLN A 149 -9.35 -12.64 4.45
N ALA A 150 -9.15 -11.67 5.33
CA ALA A 150 -8.74 -11.88 6.70
C ALA A 150 -9.87 -12.47 7.59
N GLY A 151 -11.14 -12.24 7.22
CA GLY A 151 -12.29 -12.72 7.95
C GLY A 151 -12.68 -11.87 9.17
N VAL A 152 -12.28 -10.58 9.21
CA VAL A 152 -12.67 -9.67 10.30
C VAL A 152 -14.17 -9.35 10.30
N ASP A 153 -14.71 -8.90 11.44
CA ASP A 153 -16.13 -8.56 11.57
C ASP A 153 -16.46 -7.16 11.06
N GLU A 154 -15.54 -6.22 11.23
CA GLU A 154 -15.71 -4.81 10.86
C GLU A 154 -14.44 -4.25 10.24
N VAL A 155 -14.58 -3.38 9.25
CA VAL A 155 -13.47 -2.65 8.61
C VAL A 155 -13.71 -1.16 8.75
N ILE A 156 -12.75 -0.43 9.32
CA ILE A 156 -12.73 1.02 9.43
C ILE A 156 -11.53 1.52 8.61
N ALA A 157 -11.82 2.08 7.45
CA ALA A 157 -10.83 2.47 6.44
C ALA A 157 -10.63 4.00 6.37
N GLY A 158 -9.57 4.43 5.70
CA GLY A 158 -9.29 5.85 5.45
C GLY A 158 -8.97 6.64 6.70
N VAL A 159 -8.52 6.00 7.76
CA VAL A 159 -8.24 6.65 9.04
C VAL A 159 -6.79 7.10 9.09
N LEU A 160 -6.59 8.41 9.09
CA LEU A 160 -5.26 9.00 9.28
C LEU A 160 -4.68 8.63 10.66
N PRO A 161 -3.35 8.64 10.83
CA PRO A 161 -2.72 8.27 12.11
C PRO A 161 -3.33 9.00 13.33
N GLU A 162 -3.58 10.29 13.20
CA GLU A 162 -4.18 11.13 14.27
C GLU A 162 -5.64 10.73 14.58
N GLY A 163 -6.34 10.15 13.61
CA GLY A 163 -7.74 9.71 13.75
C GLY A 163 -7.90 8.37 14.46
N LYS A 164 -6.86 7.54 14.47
CA LYS A 164 -6.94 6.18 15.05
C LYS A 164 -7.31 6.19 16.53
N GLU A 165 -6.76 7.13 17.31
CA GLU A 165 -7.08 7.29 18.74
C GLU A 165 -8.57 7.55 18.96
N SER A 166 -9.20 8.36 18.12
CA SER A 166 -10.62 8.68 18.25
C SER A 166 -11.53 7.49 17.94
N VAL A 167 -11.10 6.63 17.00
CA VAL A 167 -11.78 5.37 16.70
C VAL A 167 -11.73 4.44 17.91
N ILE A 168 -10.55 4.25 18.52
CA ILE A 168 -10.41 3.43 19.74
C ILE A 168 -11.30 3.97 20.85
N ARG A 169 -11.36 5.29 21.04
CA ARG A 169 -12.26 5.92 22.02
C ARG A 169 -13.74 5.56 21.77
N THR A 170 -14.13 5.47 20.51
CA THR A 170 -15.51 5.10 20.13
C THR A 170 -15.78 3.62 20.37
N LEU A 171 -14.84 2.75 20.01
CA LEU A 171 -14.95 1.30 20.24
C LEU A 171 -15.02 0.97 21.74
N LYS A 172 -14.26 1.65 22.57
CA LYS A 172 -14.32 1.50 24.06
C LYS A 172 -15.69 1.77 24.66
N LYS A 173 -16.55 2.54 24.01
CA LYS A 173 -17.94 2.74 24.49
C LYS A 173 -18.79 1.48 24.29
N LYS A 174 -18.39 0.59 23.38
CA LYS A 174 -19.08 -0.68 23.09
C LYS A 174 -18.57 -1.84 23.96
N GLY A 175 -17.35 -1.74 24.51
CA GLY A 175 -16.75 -2.80 25.33
C GLY A 175 -15.25 -2.61 25.55
N LYS A 176 -14.65 -3.55 26.28
CA LYS A 176 -13.19 -3.59 26.46
C LYS A 176 -12.51 -3.76 25.11
N THR A 177 -11.51 -2.92 24.85
CA THR A 177 -10.87 -2.83 23.54
C THR A 177 -9.37 -3.11 23.66
N CYS A 178 -8.88 -4.09 22.89
CA CYS A 178 -7.48 -4.35 22.66
C CYS A 178 -7.08 -3.74 21.31
N MET A 179 -5.96 -3.00 21.27
CA MET A 179 -5.36 -2.49 20.04
C MET A 179 -4.06 -3.24 19.76
N VAL A 180 -3.91 -3.71 18.54
CA VAL A 180 -2.67 -4.33 18.03
C VAL A 180 -2.14 -3.47 16.89
N GLY A 181 -0.87 -3.09 16.93
CA GLY A 181 -0.26 -2.22 15.93
C GLY A 181 1.26 -2.33 15.88
N ASP A 182 1.90 -1.62 14.95
CA ASP A 182 3.37 -1.63 14.76
C ASP A 182 4.14 -0.73 15.75
N GLY A 183 3.46 0.05 16.54
CA GLY A 183 4.00 0.85 17.64
C GLY A 183 4.33 2.30 17.26
N ILE A 184 4.86 2.60 16.10
CA ILE A 184 5.36 3.96 15.76
C ILE A 184 4.20 4.92 15.46
N ASN A 185 3.40 4.60 14.47
CA ASN A 185 2.26 5.43 14.05
C ASN A 185 1.00 5.17 14.88
N ASP A 186 0.96 4.06 15.61
CA ASP A 186 -0.19 3.61 16.37
C ASP A 186 -0.09 3.93 17.87
N ALA A 187 1.02 4.51 18.34
CA ALA A 187 1.27 4.77 19.76
C ALA A 187 0.12 5.49 20.51
N PRO A 188 -0.52 6.55 19.97
CA PRO A 188 -1.67 7.17 20.63
C PRO A 188 -2.88 6.23 20.76
N ALA A 189 -3.14 5.39 19.73
CA ALA A 189 -4.24 4.44 19.73
C ALA A 189 -3.97 3.27 20.68
N LEU A 190 -2.73 2.75 20.68
CA LEU A 190 -2.28 1.70 21.61
C LEU A 190 -2.42 2.14 23.06
N THR A 191 -1.98 3.36 23.38
CA THR A 191 -2.09 3.93 24.74
C THR A 191 -3.55 4.18 25.15
N ARG A 192 -4.42 4.49 24.19
CA ARG A 192 -5.84 4.75 24.47
C ARG A 192 -6.64 3.49 24.74
N ALA A 193 -6.27 2.36 24.16
CA ALA A 193 -6.95 1.07 24.34
C ALA A 193 -6.92 0.60 25.81
N ASP A 194 -7.76 -0.35 26.16
CA ASP A 194 -7.69 -1.01 27.48
C ASP A 194 -6.47 -1.95 27.56
N MET A 195 -6.04 -2.46 26.39
CA MET A 195 -4.80 -3.21 26.22
C MET A 195 -4.18 -2.82 24.87
N GLY A 196 -2.96 -2.36 24.87
CA GLY A 196 -2.16 -2.11 23.66
C GLY A 196 -1.11 -3.19 23.46
N ILE A 197 -1.03 -3.78 22.27
CA ILE A 197 -0.01 -4.75 21.89
C ILE A 197 0.76 -4.17 20.71
N ALA A 198 2.03 -3.82 20.93
CA ALA A 198 2.93 -3.42 19.86
C ALA A 198 3.63 -4.65 19.28
N ILE A 199 3.47 -4.86 17.96
CA ILE A 199 4.18 -5.90 17.22
C ILE A 199 5.44 -5.26 16.66
N GLY A 200 6.59 -5.52 17.29
CA GLY A 200 7.89 -5.07 16.82
C GLY A 200 8.31 -5.86 15.58
N ALA A 201 8.23 -5.25 14.40
CA ALA A 201 8.93 -5.76 13.23
C ALA A 201 10.39 -5.28 13.29
N GLY A 202 11.18 -5.83 14.22
CA GLY A 202 12.65 -5.82 14.15
C GLY A 202 13.38 -4.47 14.22
N THR A 203 12.76 -3.42 14.75
CA THR A 203 13.50 -2.22 15.17
C THR A 203 13.53 -2.17 16.69
N ASP A 204 14.73 -2.35 17.26
CA ASP A 204 15.01 -2.10 18.66
C ASP A 204 14.70 -0.64 19.01
N ILE A 205 13.48 -0.36 19.40
CA ILE A 205 13.17 0.84 20.16
C ILE A 205 12.89 0.35 21.57
N ALA A 206 13.94 0.43 22.40
CA ALA A 206 13.78 0.28 23.82
C ALA A 206 12.75 1.32 24.33
N ILE A 207 11.79 0.84 25.09
CA ILE A 207 10.83 1.64 25.85
C ILE A 207 11.56 2.25 27.04
#